data_248b27fac3820d12c0590ae7df7a60ba
#
_entry.id   248b27fac3820d12c0590ae7df7a60ba
#
_cell.length_a   1.000
_cell.length_b   1.000
_cell.length_c   1.000
_cell.angle_alpha   90.00
_cell.angle_beta   90.00
_cell.angle_gamma   90.00
#
_symmetry.space_group_name_H-M   'P 1'
#
loop_
_entity.id
_entity.type
_entity.pdbx_description
1 polymer ?
#
loop_
_entity_poly.entity_id
_entity_poly.type
_entity_poly.pdbx_seq_one_letter_code
_entity_poly.pdbx_strand_id
1 'polypeptide(L)'
;MRHPARTGLALLVGALAGLAVWAGAAVAAPGGSTGKVQTRYAKERRLCRAPRPRRASCLAVKLTRAAAGTPGARQYELAAGARSKGPAGGLTPADLASAYSFSTASGGGQTVAIVDAWDDPRIEKDLATFDSNYGLPACTTANGCFEKVGQTGSTSALPSPDTSGWSVEISLDVETVHGVCPNCKIVLVEADSESDSDLAAATNEAVALGANEVSNSYGGLEGEEEEEPQDVAAYDHPGVVIVASSGDEGYLNWEEIEEFAPAPERPDAPASYPSVVSVGGTSLKLTGKGVRKSETVWNDSGQPNANGTFKHAKQFIATGGGCSLEFTAPAWQQQAAGWSATGCGTHRASADVSAVGDPYTGFDIYSSYKYEAFAETGWMTIGGTSLSAPLVSGMFALAGGSHFVGYPAETLYQHLGDSHMLFDVTQGGNGYCDDESPSACGEPEANERNGNVDCMGTTACDAAPGYDAPSGVGAPIGLGAFGGSSLTGPPTVVTGRATEREGGAALLNATVNPNGGEVSSCTFEYGPGTTLTQSVPCSSSPGAGDVPVGVSAHLSGLTPKSAYRFRITASSAAGTSTGKTKKFKAH
;
A
#
# COMPACT_ATOMS: atom_id res chain seq x y z
N MET A 1 54.68 -77.46 -9.27
CA MET A 1 55.86 -78.10 -8.61
C MET A 1 56.35 -77.09 -7.57
N ARG A 2 56.32 -77.61 -6.33
CA ARG A 2 57.19 -77.30 -5.19
C ARG A 2 57.37 -75.89 -4.67
N HIS A 3 56.81 -75.70 -3.50
CA HIS A 3 57.34 -74.98 -2.32
C HIS A 3 58.86 -75.25 -2.08
N PRO A 4 59.53 -74.60 -1.09
CA PRO A 4 59.16 -73.84 0.10
C PRO A 4 60.14 -72.70 0.53
N ALA A 5 59.75 -71.92 1.49
CA ALA A 5 60.17 -71.84 2.90
C ALA A 5 61.24 -70.80 3.30
N ARG A 6 60.87 -70.07 4.31
CA ARG A 6 61.40 -69.87 5.68
C ARG A 6 62.25 -68.62 5.97
N THR A 7 61.68 -67.85 6.88
CA THR A 7 62.15 -67.45 8.25
C THR A 7 63.30 -66.45 8.35
N GLY A 8 63.07 -65.44 9.18
CA GLY A 8 64.08 -64.58 9.79
C GLY A 8 63.52 -63.45 10.60
N LEU A 9 63.33 -63.69 11.89
CA LEU A 9 62.98 -62.75 12.96
C LEU A 9 64.23 -61.97 13.36
N ALA A 10 64.11 -60.60 13.49
CA ALA A 10 65.01 -59.82 14.35
C ALA A 10 64.30 -58.55 14.81
N LEU A 11 64.07 -58.44 16.10
CA LEU A 11 63.77 -57.24 16.85
C LEU A 11 64.97 -56.31 16.84
N LEU A 12 64.67 -54.99 16.71
CA LEU A 12 65.47 -53.99 17.43
C LEU A 12 64.61 -52.73 17.64
N VAL A 13 64.61 -52.32 18.88
CA VAL A 13 63.93 -51.16 19.50
C VAL A 13 64.61 -49.86 19.07
N GLY A 14 63.90 -48.81 18.88
CA GLY A 14 64.47 -47.45 18.84
C GLY A 14 63.62 -46.32 18.42
N ALA A 15 63.20 -45.56 19.41
CA ALA A 15 62.97 -44.14 19.44
C ALA A 15 61.78 -43.53 18.68
N LEU A 16 60.83 -43.01 19.46
CA LEU A 16 59.78 -42.07 19.14
C LEU A 16 60.33 -40.77 18.55
N ALA A 17 59.73 -40.33 17.40
CA ALA A 17 59.63 -38.94 17.03
C ALA A 17 58.26 -38.78 16.41
N GLY A 18 57.38 -38.11 17.13
CA GLY A 18 55.99 -37.82 16.69
C GLY A 18 55.96 -36.78 15.56
N LEU A 19 55.45 -37.19 14.43
CA LEU A 19 55.01 -36.29 13.39
C LEU A 19 53.47 -36.39 13.33
N ALA A 20 52.77 -35.36 13.90
CA ALA A 20 51.37 -35.22 13.76
C ALA A 20 51.05 -34.84 12.30
N VAL A 21 50.55 -35.79 11.54
CA VAL A 21 49.96 -35.54 10.24
C VAL A 21 48.56 -35.00 10.49
N TRP A 22 48.37 -33.72 10.30
CA TRP A 22 47.04 -33.12 10.22
C TRP A 22 46.38 -33.62 8.92
N ALA A 23 45.43 -34.53 9.05
CA ALA A 23 44.49 -34.83 8.00
C ALA A 23 43.58 -33.62 7.85
N GLY A 24 43.84 -32.78 6.87
CA GLY A 24 42.92 -31.73 6.45
C GLY A 24 41.64 -32.37 5.96
N ALA A 25 40.59 -32.28 6.76
CA ALA A 25 39.25 -32.52 6.29
C ALA A 25 38.96 -31.47 5.22
N ALA A 26 38.90 -31.87 3.97
CA ALA A 26 38.35 -31.06 2.90
C ALA A 26 36.89 -30.79 3.28
N VAL A 27 36.61 -29.56 3.75
CA VAL A 27 35.26 -29.06 3.84
C VAL A 27 34.77 -28.98 2.40
N ALA A 28 33.90 -29.90 2.02
CA ALA A 28 33.15 -29.80 0.77
C ALA A 28 32.41 -28.46 0.80
N ALA A 29 32.70 -27.58 -0.16
CA ALA A 29 31.91 -26.40 -0.40
C ALA A 29 30.44 -26.85 -0.50
N PRO A 30 29.49 -26.13 0.10
CA PRO A 30 28.09 -26.43 -0.09
C PRO A 30 27.80 -26.34 -1.58
N GLY A 31 27.54 -27.48 -2.19
CA GLY A 31 27.10 -27.57 -3.56
C GLY A 31 25.88 -26.64 -3.69
N GLY A 32 26.02 -25.64 -4.53
CA GLY A 32 24.89 -24.80 -4.91
C GLY A 32 23.78 -25.72 -5.41
N SER A 33 22.79 -25.94 -4.58
CA SER A 33 21.52 -26.50 -4.99
C SER A 33 20.98 -25.54 -6.03
N THR A 34 21.14 -25.88 -7.31
CA THR A 34 20.22 -25.38 -8.34
C THR A 34 18.87 -25.99 -8.00
N GLY A 35 18.19 -25.35 -7.05
CA GLY A 35 16.85 -25.73 -6.68
C GLY A 35 16.04 -25.65 -7.97
N LYS A 36 15.57 -26.80 -8.47
CA LYS A 36 14.55 -26.83 -9.51
C LYS A 36 13.43 -25.98 -8.98
N VAL A 37 13.13 -24.88 -9.65
CA VAL A 37 11.95 -24.06 -9.39
C VAL A 37 10.78 -25.04 -9.39
N GLN A 38 10.17 -25.23 -8.22
CA GLN A 38 9.07 -26.19 -8.09
C GLN A 38 7.86 -25.50 -8.68
N THR A 39 7.57 -25.81 -9.92
CA THR A 39 6.39 -25.33 -10.63
C THR A 39 5.15 -25.64 -9.82
N ARG A 40 4.44 -24.63 -9.40
CA ARG A 40 3.19 -24.74 -8.66
C ARG A 40 2.04 -24.30 -9.55
N TYR A 41 0.88 -24.86 -9.29
CA TYR A 41 -0.37 -24.47 -9.94
C TYR A 41 -1.29 -23.89 -8.89
N ALA A 42 -1.98 -22.82 -9.24
CA ALA A 42 -3.04 -22.23 -8.44
C ALA A 42 -4.15 -21.68 -9.34
N LYS A 43 -5.27 -21.42 -8.72
CA LYS A 43 -6.39 -20.71 -9.31
C LYS A 43 -6.84 -19.61 -8.33
N GLU A 44 -7.41 -18.61 -8.89
CA GLU A 44 -8.06 -17.52 -8.18
C GLU A 44 -9.45 -17.93 -7.70
N ARG A 45 -9.88 -17.30 -6.61
CA ARG A 45 -11.22 -17.44 -6.08
C ARG A 45 -11.64 -16.13 -5.43
N ARG A 46 -12.67 -15.51 -5.92
CA ARG A 46 -13.36 -14.40 -5.23
C ARG A 46 -13.87 -14.87 -3.89
N LEU A 47 -13.77 -14.04 -2.89
CA LEU A 47 -14.23 -14.35 -1.53
C LEU A 47 -15.66 -13.92 -1.32
N CYS A 48 -16.05 -12.76 -1.78
CA CYS A 48 -17.42 -12.29 -1.77
C CYS A 48 -18.19 -12.71 -3.04
N ARG A 49 -19.49 -12.62 -2.98
CA ARG A 49 -20.36 -12.82 -4.14
C ARG A 49 -20.36 -11.56 -4.98
N ALA A 50 -20.69 -11.70 -6.27
CA ALA A 50 -20.89 -10.55 -7.14
C ALA A 50 -21.86 -9.52 -6.50
N PRO A 51 -21.64 -8.23 -6.72
CA PRO A 51 -22.50 -7.18 -6.17
C PRO A 51 -23.93 -7.37 -6.68
N ARG A 52 -24.86 -6.79 -5.97
CA ARG A 52 -26.28 -6.79 -6.32
C ARG A 52 -26.77 -5.36 -6.34
N PRO A 53 -27.88 -5.06 -6.97
CA PRO A 53 -28.44 -3.73 -6.93
C PRO A 53 -28.45 -3.14 -5.51
N ARG A 54 -27.84 -1.96 -5.34
CA ARG A 54 -27.68 -1.22 -4.06
C ARG A 54 -26.92 -1.98 -2.98
N ARG A 55 -26.01 -2.88 -3.39
CA ARG A 55 -25.13 -3.61 -2.49
C ARG A 55 -23.77 -3.79 -3.11
N ALA A 56 -22.77 -3.37 -2.41
CA ALA A 56 -21.39 -3.60 -2.79
C ALA A 56 -20.97 -5.06 -2.54
N SER A 57 -19.86 -5.43 -3.15
CA SER A 57 -19.14 -6.68 -2.90
C SER A 57 -17.73 -6.37 -2.41
N CYS A 58 -17.19 -7.19 -1.52
CA CYS A 58 -15.76 -7.11 -1.22
C CYS A 58 -14.94 -7.60 -2.41
N LEU A 59 -13.78 -7.02 -2.60
CA LEU A 59 -12.94 -7.21 -3.79
C LEU A 59 -11.66 -8.01 -3.47
N ALA A 60 -11.69 -8.88 -2.45
CA ALA A 60 -10.58 -9.78 -2.14
C ALA A 60 -10.62 -11.04 -2.99
N VAL A 61 -9.47 -11.36 -3.58
CA VAL A 61 -9.27 -12.55 -4.41
C VAL A 61 -8.21 -13.45 -3.79
N LYS A 62 -8.62 -14.67 -3.44
CA LYS A 62 -7.74 -15.67 -2.84
C LYS A 62 -7.04 -16.52 -3.89
N LEU A 63 -5.73 -16.69 -3.72
CA LEU A 63 -4.95 -17.67 -4.48
C LEU A 63 -5.09 -19.06 -3.84
N THR A 64 -5.71 -20.00 -4.55
CA THR A 64 -5.93 -21.38 -4.09
C THR A 64 -5.02 -22.34 -4.83
N ARG A 65 -4.22 -23.12 -4.10
CA ARG A 65 -3.35 -24.15 -4.70
C ARG A 65 -4.17 -25.17 -5.48
N ALA A 66 -3.70 -25.57 -6.64
CA ALA A 66 -4.36 -26.51 -7.52
C ALA A 66 -3.39 -27.59 -8.04
N ALA A 67 -3.93 -28.71 -8.51
CA ALA A 67 -3.14 -29.70 -9.22
C ALA A 67 -2.89 -29.26 -10.68
N ALA A 68 -1.79 -29.72 -11.27
CA ALA A 68 -1.57 -29.54 -12.71
C ALA A 68 -2.74 -30.10 -13.50
N GLY A 69 -3.26 -29.32 -14.45
CA GLY A 69 -4.42 -29.71 -15.28
C GLY A 69 -5.80 -29.45 -14.64
N THR A 70 -5.87 -28.87 -13.44
CA THR A 70 -7.13 -28.34 -12.90
C THR A 70 -7.64 -27.21 -13.83
N PRO A 71 -8.91 -27.21 -14.23
CA PRO A 71 -9.47 -26.12 -15.02
C PRO A 71 -9.29 -24.77 -14.32
N GLY A 72 -8.81 -23.76 -15.05
CA GLY A 72 -8.50 -22.43 -14.52
C GLY A 72 -7.21 -22.33 -13.69
N ALA A 73 -6.52 -23.44 -13.42
CA ALA A 73 -5.25 -23.39 -12.71
C ALA A 73 -4.11 -22.97 -13.62
N ARG A 74 -3.35 -21.98 -13.19
CA ARG A 74 -2.15 -21.49 -13.86
C ARG A 74 -0.88 -21.95 -13.15
N GLN A 75 0.18 -22.07 -13.93
CA GLN A 75 1.52 -22.27 -13.41
C GLN A 75 2.05 -20.93 -12.93
N TYR A 76 2.53 -20.86 -11.68
CA TYR A 76 3.06 -19.63 -11.09
C TYR A 76 4.31 -19.86 -10.24
N GLU A 77 5.10 -18.82 -10.09
CA GLU A 77 6.17 -18.72 -9.12
C GLU A 77 5.72 -17.82 -8.00
N LEU A 78 5.57 -18.37 -6.80
CA LEU A 78 5.22 -17.62 -5.60
C LEU A 78 6.22 -16.49 -5.36
N ALA A 79 5.72 -15.28 -5.25
CA ALA A 79 6.49 -14.08 -4.94
C ALA A 79 7.87 -14.09 -5.63
N ALA A 80 7.86 -14.26 -6.97
CA ALA A 80 9.07 -14.37 -7.77
C ALA A 80 10.00 -13.18 -7.50
N GLY A 81 11.17 -13.44 -6.92
CA GLY A 81 12.13 -12.41 -6.56
C GLY A 81 11.91 -11.72 -5.21
N ALA A 82 10.94 -12.11 -4.40
CA ALA A 82 10.77 -11.61 -3.03
C ALA A 82 12.00 -11.94 -2.15
N ARG A 83 12.33 -11.02 -1.24
CA ARG A 83 13.44 -11.22 -0.27
C ARG A 83 13.09 -12.29 0.74
N SER A 84 11.88 -12.26 1.23
CA SER A 84 11.28 -13.23 2.15
C SER A 84 9.96 -13.67 1.57
N LYS A 85 9.59 -14.92 1.81
CA LYS A 85 8.27 -15.41 1.44
C LYS A 85 7.44 -15.51 2.68
N GLY A 86 6.24 -15.01 2.63
CA GLY A 86 5.27 -15.18 3.67
C GLY A 86 4.94 -16.67 3.90
N PRO A 87 4.25 -17.02 4.98
CA PRO A 87 3.92 -18.39 5.34
C PRO A 87 3.12 -19.14 4.28
N ALA A 88 2.23 -18.46 3.54
CA ALA A 88 1.51 -19.05 2.41
C ALA A 88 2.31 -18.95 1.10
N GLY A 89 3.30 -18.09 1.05
CA GLY A 89 4.26 -17.91 -0.03
C GLY A 89 4.07 -16.62 -0.84
N GLY A 90 3.17 -15.74 -0.42
CA GLY A 90 2.96 -14.40 -0.96
C GLY A 90 4.01 -13.39 -0.49
N LEU A 91 3.79 -12.12 -0.83
CA LEU A 91 4.58 -10.98 -0.37
C LEU A 91 4.43 -10.76 1.13
N THR A 92 5.40 -10.10 1.72
CA THR A 92 5.43 -9.70 3.13
C THR A 92 5.41 -8.18 3.25
N PRO A 93 5.12 -7.58 4.44
CA PRO A 93 5.24 -6.14 4.65
C PRO A 93 6.59 -5.56 4.22
N ALA A 94 7.68 -6.29 4.47
CA ALA A 94 9.02 -5.89 4.07
C ALA A 94 9.23 -5.92 2.53
N ASP A 95 8.54 -6.82 1.83
CA ASP A 95 8.59 -6.86 0.36
C ASP A 95 7.83 -5.68 -0.24
N LEU A 96 6.66 -5.32 0.31
CA LEU A 96 5.91 -4.12 -0.11
C LEU A 96 6.74 -2.84 0.11
N ALA A 97 7.31 -2.66 1.31
CA ALA A 97 8.15 -1.51 1.61
C ALA A 97 9.36 -1.40 0.66
N SER A 98 9.97 -2.55 0.32
CA SER A 98 11.11 -2.59 -0.62
C SER A 98 10.68 -2.34 -2.07
N ALA A 99 9.56 -2.91 -2.50
CA ALA A 99 9.05 -2.76 -3.87
C ALA A 99 8.66 -1.31 -4.18
N TYR A 100 7.94 -0.68 -3.25
CA TYR A 100 7.46 0.68 -3.37
C TYR A 100 8.41 1.73 -2.77
N SER A 101 9.56 1.30 -2.25
CA SER A 101 10.66 2.19 -1.78
C SER A 101 10.24 3.16 -0.67
N PHE A 102 9.38 2.74 0.26
CA PHE A 102 8.99 3.56 1.41
C PHE A 102 9.58 3.04 2.72
N SER A 103 9.58 3.91 3.74
CA SER A 103 9.97 3.58 5.12
C SER A 103 8.73 3.53 6.01
N THR A 104 8.63 2.50 6.83
CA THR A 104 7.55 2.33 7.81
C THR A 104 7.75 3.12 9.11
N ALA A 105 8.76 4.00 9.18
CA ALA A 105 9.14 4.70 10.40
C ALA A 105 8.27 5.91 10.74
N SER A 106 7.56 6.47 9.76
CA SER A 106 6.64 7.62 9.91
C SER A 106 5.20 7.19 10.21
N GLY A 107 4.24 8.08 10.02
CA GLY A 107 2.80 7.82 10.20
C GLY A 107 2.28 7.99 11.64
N GLY A 108 3.15 8.23 12.61
CA GLY A 108 2.73 8.48 13.99
C GLY A 108 1.81 9.70 14.08
N GLY A 109 0.62 9.50 14.66
CA GLY A 109 -0.41 10.55 14.78
C GLY A 109 -1.45 10.53 13.64
N GLN A 110 -1.29 9.65 12.63
CA GLN A 110 -2.31 9.41 11.61
C GLN A 110 -3.27 8.32 12.08
N THR A 111 -4.53 8.44 11.71
CA THR A 111 -5.59 7.47 11.96
C THR A 111 -6.12 7.00 10.61
N VAL A 112 -5.89 5.74 10.28
CA VAL A 112 -6.46 5.09 9.10
C VAL A 112 -7.71 4.35 9.53
N ALA A 113 -8.86 4.73 9.01
CA ALA A 113 -10.09 3.98 9.17
C ALA A 113 -10.22 2.97 8.02
N ILE A 114 -10.79 1.83 8.34
CA ILE A 114 -11.17 0.78 7.41
C ILE A 114 -12.68 0.62 7.52
N VAL A 115 -13.36 0.67 6.40
CA VAL A 115 -14.81 0.48 6.33
C VAL A 115 -15.09 -0.82 5.60
N ASP A 116 -15.71 -1.76 6.30
CA ASP A 116 -16.11 -3.06 5.80
C ASP A 116 -17.50 -3.45 6.31
N ALA A 117 -18.12 -4.43 5.68
CA ALA A 117 -19.43 -4.93 6.14
C ALA A 117 -19.28 -6.14 7.06
N TRP A 118 -20.24 -6.29 7.98
CA TRP A 118 -20.37 -7.40 8.94
C TRP A 118 -19.24 -7.42 9.99
N ASP A 119 -19.41 -8.27 11.02
CA ASP A 119 -18.42 -8.40 12.10
C ASP A 119 -17.41 -9.53 11.82
N ASP A 120 -16.13 -9.22 11.96
CA ASP A 120 -15.11 -10.24 12.20
C ASP A 120 -14.76 -10.33 13.70
N PRO A 121 -15.29 -11.33 14.44
CA PRO A 121 -15.01 -11.48 15.86
C PRO A 121 -13.57 -11.90 16.19
N ARG A 122 -12.74 -12.13 15.19
CA ARG A 122 -11.37 -12.63 15.34
C ARG A 122 -10.28 -11.63 14.99
N ILE A 123 -10.63 -10.52 14.36
CA ILE A 123 -9.66 -9.59 13.74
C ILE A 123 -8.51 -9.17 14.67
N GLU A 124 -8.77 -8.74 15.91
CA GLU A 124 -7.69 -8.32 16.81
C GLU A 124 -6.74 -9.48 17.18
N LYS A 125 -7.27 -10.70 17.29
CA LYS A 125 -6.46 -11.90 17.53
C LYS A 125 -5.66 -12.30 16.31
N ASP A 126 -6.22 -12.14 15.13
CA ASP A 126 -5.59 -12.50 13.86
C ASP A 126 -4.48 -11.50 13.54
N LEU A 127 -4.73 -10.21 13.74
CA LEU A 127 -3.72 -9.15 13.68
C LEU A 127 -2.54 -9.42 14.64
N ALA A 128 -2.80 -9.86 15.88
CA ALA A 128 -1.73 -10.21 16.82
C ALA A 128 -0.88 -11.41 16.32
N THR A 129 -1.47 -12.34 15.57
CA THR A 129 -0.73 -13.45 14.94
C THR A 129 0.12 -12.94 13.77
N PHE A 130 -0.42 -12.04 12.98
CA PHE A 130 0.28 -11.36 11.89
C PHE A 130 1.48 -10.55 12.41
N ASP A 131 1.27 -9.70 13.42
CA ASP A 131 2.31 -8.90 14.06
C ASP A 131 3.45 -9.75 14.58
N SER A 132 3.11 -10.82 15.31
CA SER A 132 4.10 -11.75 15.87
C SER A 132 4.95 -12.41 14.79
N ASN A 133 4.34 -12.76 13.63
CA ASN A 133 5.05 -13.42 12.53
C ASN A 133 6.04 -12.47 11.83
N TYR A 134 5.64 -11.21 11.63
CA TYR A 134 6.47 -10.25 10.90
C TYR A 134 7.30 -9.34 11.80
N GLY A 135 7.18 -9.47 13.12
CA GLY A 135 7.92 -8.67 14.10
C GLY A 135 7.46 -7.22 14.14
N LEU A 136 6.19 -6.97 13.84
CA LEU A 136 5.57 -5.66 13.93
C LEU A 136 5.24 -5.30 15.40
N PRO A 137 5.13 -4.02 15.75
CA PRO A 137 4.64 -3.63 17.06
C PRO A 137 3.20 -4.10 17.23
N ALA A 138 2.85 -4.55 18.43
CA ALA A 138 1.47 -4.99 18.70
C ALA A 138 0.48 -3.84 18.53
N CYS A 139 -0.57 -4.06 17.75
CA CYS A 139 -1.66 -3.11 17.55
C CYS A 139 -2.95 -3.68 18.16
N THR A 140 -3.37 -3.14 19.30
CA THR A 140 -4.46 -3.69 20.10
C THR A 140 -5.37 -2.58 20.65
N THR A 141 -6.60 -2.96 20.98
CA THR A 141 -7.54 -2.10 21.72
C THR A 141 -6.93 -1.63 23.05
N ALA A 142 -6.18 -2.50 23.73
CA ALA A 142 -5.59 -2.21 25.04
C ALA A 142 -4.51 -1.11 25.00
N ASN A 143 -3.76 -1.00 23.89
CA ASN A 143 -2.74 0.05 23.73
C ASN A 143 -3.21 1.27 22.92
N GLY A 144 -4.46 1.24 22.43
CA GLY A 144 -5.07 2.34 21.68
C GLY A 144 -4.64 2.43 20.22
N CYS A 145 -3.86 1.47 19.71
CA CYS A 145 -3.49 1.38 18.29
C CYS A 145 -4.67 0.90 17.44
N PHE A 146 -5.44 -0.07 17.92
CA PHE A 146 -6.60 -0.65 17.23
C PHE A 146 -7.91 -0.27 17.94
N GLU A 147 -8.93 0.04 17.16
CA GLU A 147 -10.29 0.26 17.66
C GLU A 147 -11.27 -0.36 16.66
N LYS A 148 -12.29 -1.09 17.16
CA LYS A 148 -13.37 -1.67 16.36
C LYS A 148 -14.71 -1.15 16.84
N VAL A 149 -15.51 -0.64 15.91
CA VAL A 149 -16.84 -0.07 16.15
C VAL A 149 -17.82 -0.48 15.06
N GLY A 150 -19.11 -0.48 15.35
CA GLY A 150 -20.14 -0.53 14.31
C GLY A 150 -20.34 0.81 13.62
N GLN A 151 -21.16 0.87 12.59
CA GLN A 151 -21.45 2.07 11.78
C GLN A 151 -22.03 3.27 12.54
N THR A 152 -22.33 3.12 13.82
CA THR A 152 -22.80 4.18 14.72
C THR A 152 -21.77 4.59 15.78
N GLY A 153 -20.51 4.17 15.64
CA GLY A 153 -19.43 4.44 16.58
C GLY A 153 -19.46 3.61 17.86
N SER A 154 -20.35 2.64 17.97
CA SER A 154 -20.50 1.82 19.17
C SER A 154 -19.51 0.65 19.17
N THR A 155 -18.75 0.49 20.26
CA THR A 155 -17.88 -0.68 20.49
C THR A 155 -18.65 -1.92 20.95
N SER A 156 -19.93 -1.80 21.28
CA SER A 156 -20.76 -2.89 21.81
C SER A 156 -21.97 -3.25 20.95
N ALA A 157 -22.39 -2.37 20.07
CA ALA A 157 -23.42 -2.62 19.06
C ALA A 157 -22.72 -2.83 17.71
N LEU A 158 -22.12 -4.01 17.55
CA LEU A 158 -21.50 -4.46 16.32
C LEU A 158 -22.52 -5.18 15.43
N PRO A 159 -22.29 -5.25 14.11
CA PRO A 159 -23.15 -6.02 13.21
C PRO A 159 -23.16 -7.52 13.53
N SER A 160 -23.97 -8.26 12.80
CA SER A 160 -23.94 -9.73 12.90
C SER A 160 -22.60 -10.27 12.36
N PRO A 161 -22.08 -11.39 12.93
CA PRO A 161 -20.87 -12.01 12.41
C PRO A 161 -20.98 -12.38 10.93
N ASP A 162 -19.91 -12.17 10.18
CA ASP A 162 -19.85 -12.44 8.74
C ASP A 162 -20.16 -13.89 8.37
N THR A 163 -20.88 -14.07 7.26
CA THR A 163 -21.15 -15.37 6.63
C THR A 163 -20.95 -15.35 5.11
N SER A 164 -20.30 -14.33 4.57
CA SER A 164 -20.29 -14.03 3.14
C SER A 164 -18.90 -13.79 2.53
N GLY A 165 -17.84 -13.69 3.33
CA GLY A 165 -16.46 -13.50 2.88
C GLY A 165 -15.78 -12.24 3.39
N TRP A 166 -16.56 -11.31 3.93
CA TRP A 166 -16.06 -10.02 4.43
C TRP A 166 -15.07 -10.15 5.60
N SER A 167 -15.14 -11.19 6.41
CA SER A 167 -14.14 -11.41 7.47
C SER A 167 -12.71 -11.60 6.95
N VAL A 168 -12.55 -12.14 5.75
CA VAL A 168 -11.22 -12.23 5.12
C VAL A 168 -10.81 -10.90 4.51
N GLU A 169 -11.77 -10.13 3.97
CA GLU A 169 -11.55 -8.75 3.54
C GLU A 169 -11.05 -7.89 4.70
N ILE A 170 -11.77 -7.91 5.84
CA ILE A 170 -11.37 -7.20 7.07
C ILE A 170 -9.94 -7.58 7.49
N SER A 171 -9.60 -8.87 7.43
CA SER A 171 -8.24 -9.33 7.76
C SER A 171 -7.21 -8.77 6.76
N LEU A 172 -7.52 -8.74 5.46
CA LEU A 172 -6.66 -8.18 4.42
C LEU A 172 -6.38 -6.70 4.67
N ASP A 173 -7.42 -5.93 4.88
CA ASP A 173 -7.35 -4.48 5.02
C ASP A 173 -6.59 -4.06 6.28
N VAL A 174 -6.97 -4.62 7.43
CA VAL A 174 -6.34 -4.31 8.73
C VAL A 174 -4.86 -4.69 8.71
N GLU A 175 -4.53 -5.89 8.24
CA GLU A 175 -3.15 -6.39 8.22
C GLU A 175 -2.29 -5.68 7.17
N THR A 176 -2.87 -5.27 6.03
CA THR A 176 -2.17 -4.48 5.02
C THR A 176 -1.86 -3.08 5.55
N VAL A 177 -2.85 -2.37 6.11
CA VAL A 177 -2.63 -1.04 6.70
C VAL A 177 -1.57 -1.11 7.80
N HIS A 178 -1.65 -2.09 8.72
CA HIS A 178 -0.67 -2.21 9.80
C HIS A 178 0.72 -2.61 9.28
N GLY A 179 0.79 -3.47 8.29
CA GLY A 179 2.04 -3.85 7.63
C GLY A 179 2.74 -2.69 6.93
N VAL A 180 1.98 -1.74 6.39
CA VAL A 180 2.48 -0.53 5.71
C VAL A 180 2.78 0.57 6.72
N CYS A 181 1.86 0.88 7.62
CA CYS A 181 1.96 1.95 8.61
C CYS A 181 1.84 1.43 10.06
N PRO A 182 2.87 0.75 10.59
CA PRO A 182 2.81 0.13 11.92
C PRO A 182 2.73 1.14 13.09
N ASN A 183 2.90 2.44 12.83
CA ASN A 183 2.77 3.51 13.82
C ASN A 183 1.44 4.26 13.70
N CYS A 184 0.59 3.93 12.74
CA CYS A 184 -0.74 4.51 12.59
C CYS A 184 -1.72 3.91 13.61
N LYS A 185 -2.72 4.69 14.02
CA LYS A 185 -3.92 4.15 14.66
C LYS A 185 -4.82 3.55 13.57
N ILE A 186 -5.40 2.40 13.84
CA ILE A 186 -6.38 1.74 12.98
C ILE A 186 -7.75 1.79 13.64
N VAL A 187 -8.76 2.26 12.91
CA VAL A 187 -10.16 2.22 13.31
C VAL A 187 -10.93 1.37 12.30
N LEU A 188 -11.37 0.20 12.71
CA LEU A 188 -12.26 -0.63 11.91
C LEU A 188 -13.71 -0.23 12.19
N VAL A 189 -14.42 0.24 11.17
CA VAL A 189 -15.84 0.58 11.23
C VAL A 189 -16.61 -0.48 10.45
N GLU A 190 -17.32 -1.34 11.17
CA GLU A 190 -18.09 -2.43 10.60
C GLU A 190 -19.52 -1.98 10.31
N ALA A 191 -19.89 -1.94 9.02
CA ALA A 191 -21.24 -1.64 8.55
C ALA A 191 -22.21 -2.79 8.84
N ASP A 192 -23.47 -2.49 9.13
CA ASP A 192 -24.51 -3.50 9.47
C ASP A 192 -24.80 -4.48 8.32
N SER A 193 -24.52 -4.06 7.08
CA SER A 193 -24.58 -4.90 5.88
C SER A 193 -23.76 -4.32 4.75
N GLU A 194 -23.67 -5.05 3.63
CA GLU A 194 -23.06 -4.60 2.39
C GLU A 194 -23.93 -3.64 1.57
N SER A 195 -25.03 -3.08 2.14
CA SER A 195 -25.83 -2.07 1.43
C SER A 195 -25.08 -0.75 1.31
N ASP A 196 -25.29 -0.03 0.20
CA ASP A 196 -24.64 1.26 -0.05
C ASP A 196 -24.91 2.26 1.09
N SER A 197 -26.13 2.27 1.62
CA SER A 197 -26.50 3.16 2.74
C SER A 197 -25.80 2.80 4.06
N ASP A 198 -25.56 1.52 4.36
CA ASP A 198 -24.84 1.09 5.58
C ASP A 198 -23.35 1.40 5.44
N LEU A 199 -22.75 1.16 4.28
CA LEU A 199 -21.36 1.49 3.98
C LEU A 199 -21.12 3.00 3.98
N ALA A 200 -22.05 3.79 3.41
CA ALA A 200 -22.04 5.25 3.46
C ALA A 200 -22.12 5.78 4.91
N ALA A 201 -22.98 5.18 5.73
CA ALA A 201 -23.08 5.53 7.15
C ALA A 201 -21.77 5.23 7.90
N ALA A 202 -21.15 4.07 7.62
CA ALA A 202 -19.87 3.68 8.21
C ALA A 202 -18.72 4.61 7.77
N THR A 203 -18.70 5.04 6.51
CA THR A 203 -17.72 6.03 6.00
C THR A 203 -17.86 7.38 6.69
N ASN A 204 -19.09 7.88 6.86
CA ASN A 204 -19.33 9.09 7.64
C ASN A 204 -18.88 8.96 9.09
N GLU A 205 -19.13 7.81 9.72
CA GLU A 205 -18.69 7.54 11.10
C GLU A 205 -17.17 7.49 11.21
N ALA A 206 -16.47 6.86 10.25
CA ALA A 206 -15.01 6.85 10.18
C ALA A 206 -14.43 8.27 10.21
N VAL A 207 -15.00 9.18 9.43
CA VAL A 207 -14.60 10.60 9.42
C VAL A 207 -14.96 11.29 10.74
N ALA A 208 -16.14 11.02 11.31
CA ALA A 208 -16.58 11.58 12.59
C ALA A 208 -15.68 11.14 13.76
N LEU A 209 -15.10 9.94 13.70
CA LEU A 209 -14.10 9.42 14.66
C LEU A 209 -12.70 10.03 14.46
N GLY A 210 -12.53 10.90 13.46
CA GLY A 210 -11.29 11.64 13.22
C GLY A 210 -10.28 10.91 12.35
N ALA A 211 -10.74 10.05 11.46
CA ALA A 211 -9.86 9.44 10.45
C ALA A 211 -9.20 10.50 9.55
N ASN A 212 -7.93 10.33 9.30
CA ASN A 212 -7.18 11.10 8.30
C ASN A 212 -7.30 10.44 6.91
N GLU A 213 -7.33 9.12 6.91
CA GLU A 213 -7.52 8.26 5.75
C GLU A 213 -8.69 7.29 6.01
N VAL A 214 -9.48 7.00 4.98
CA VAL A 214 -10.53 5.97 4.99
C VAL A 214 -10.31 5.05 3.81
N SER A 215 -10.12 3.75 4.07
CA SER A 215 -9.97 2.70 3.06
C SER A 215 -11.28 1.97 2.86
N ASN A 216 -11.72 1.83 1.60
CA ASN A 216 -12.95 1.19 1.20
C ASN A 216 -12.62 0.13 0.15
N SER A 217 -12.54 -1.14 0.58
CA SER A 217 -12.14 -2.27 -0.27
C SER A 217 -13.36 -3.01 -0.81
N TYR A 218 -14.23 -2.27 -1.47
CA TYR A 218 -15.47 -2.80 -2.04
C TYR A 218 -15.92 -1.96 -3.23
N GLY A 219 -16.80 -2.55 -4.04
CA GLY A 219 -17.43 -1.88 -5.16
C GLY A 219 -18.79 -2.46 -5.50
N GLY A 220 -19.56 -1.68 -6.23
CA GLY A 220 -20.80 -2.04 -6.89
C GLY A 220 -20.94 -1.16 -8.12
N LEU A 221 -21.85 -1.52 -9.05
CA LEU A 221 -22.03 -0.76 -10.29
C LEU A 221 -22.46 0.68 -10.01
N GLU A 222 -21.77 1.67 -10.61
CA GLU A 222 -22.20 3.07 -10.49
C GLU A 222 -23.58 3.29 -11.14
N GLY A 223 -24.35 4.25 -10.59
CA GLY A 223 -25.57 4.78 -11.25
C GLY A 223 -26.67 3.73 -11.45
N GLU A 224 -26.75 2.70 -10.62
CA GLU A 224 -27.97 1.92 -10.54
C GLU A 224 -29.13 2.85 -10.15
N GLU A 225 -30.33 2.65 -10.71
CA GLU A 225 -31.46 3.60 -10.79
C GLU A 225 -31.83 4.33 -9.47
N GLU A 226 -31.08 4.15 -8.39
CA GLU A 226 -31.40 4.60 -7.06
C GLU A 226 -30.19 4.92 -6.18
N GLU A 227 -29.01 5.26 -6.76
CA GLU A 227 -27.91 5.82 -5.95
C GLU A 227 -28.42 7.09 -5.24
N GLU A 228 -28.59 6.99 -3.93
CA GLU A 228 -29.14 8.10 -3.17
C GLU A 228 -28.07 9.19 -3.02
N PRO A 229 -28.39 10.47 -3.32
CA PRO A 229 -27.40 11.55 -3.24
C PRO A 229 -26.66 11.66 -1.90
N GLN A 230 -27.29 11.21 -0.79
CA GLN A 230 -26.66 11.20 0.52
C GLN A 230 -25.60 10.10 0.64
N ASP A 231 -25.73 8.98 -0.08
CA ASP A 231 -24.74 7.89 -0.04
C ASP A 231 -23.49 8.33 -0.81
N VAL A 232 -23.65 8.98 -1.97
CA VAL A 232 -22.52 9.61 -2.69
C VAL A 232 -21.85 10.69 -1.85
N ALA A 233 -22.63 11.54 -1.16
CA ALA A 233 -22.09 12.61 -0.31
C ALA A 233 -21.30 12.10 0.90
N ALA A 234 -21.51 10.85 1.32
CA ALA A 234 -20.75 10.24 2.40
C ALA A 234 -19.27 10.00 2.06
N TYR A 235 -18.90 10.07 0.79
CA TYR A 235 -17.52 9.97 0.31
C TYR A 235 -16.92 11.33 -0.07
N ASP A 236 -17.63 12.43 0.15
CA ASP A 236 -17.14 13.80 -0.14
C ASP A 236 -16.77 14.54 1.15
N HIS A 237 -15.57 14.28 1.65
CA HIS A 237 -15.00 14.89 2.86
C HIS A 237 -13.70 15.64 2.54
N PRO A 238 -13.76 16.90 2.09
CA PRO A 238 -12.57 17.66 1.74
C PRO A 238 -11.55 17.72 2.89
N GLY A 239 -10.31 17.33 2.60
CA GLY A 239 -9.24 17.27 3.57
C GLY A 239 -9.06 15.92 4.27
N VAL A 240 -9.93 14.94 4.01
CA VAL A 240 -9.75 13.53 4.37
C VAL A 240 -9.39 12.74 3.12
N VAL A 241 -8.49 11.77 3.24
CA VAL A 241 -8.12 10.88 2.13
C VAL A 241 -9.14 9.73 2.08
N ILE A 242 -10.11 9.79 1.19
CA ILE A 242 -11.03 8.69 0.94
C ILE A 242 -10.49 7.86 -0.21
N VAL A 243 -10.16 6.61 0.04
CA VAL A 243 -9.60 5.67 -0.93
C VAL A 243 -10.61 4.57 -1.22
N ALA A 244 -10.74 4.15 -2.48
CA ALA A 244 -11.56 3.01 -2.85
C ALA A 244 -10.89 2.15 -3.91
N SER A 245 -11.14 0.85 -3.83
CA SER A 245 -10.76 -0.15 -4.83
C SER A 245 -11.50 0.07 -6.14
N SER A 246 -10.81 0.01 -7.28
CA SER A 246 -11.41 0.26 -8.60
C SER A 246 -12.26 -0.87 -9.15
N GLY A 247 -12.28 -2.03 -8.47
CA GLY A 247 -12.98 -3.24 -8.91
C GLY A 247 -12.04 -4.35 -9.36
N ASP A 248 -12.58 -5.56 -9.44
CA ASP A 248 -11.86 -6.77 -9.84
C ASP A 248 -12.47 -7.45 -11.07
N GLU A 249 -13.43 -6.79 -11.71
CA GLU A 249 -14.28 -7.31 -12.80
C GLU A 249 -13.84 -6.83 -14.17
N GLY A 250 -12.67 -6.18 -14.27
CA GLY A 250 -12.12 -5.66 -15.51
C GLY A 250 -12.74 -4.34 -15.98
N TYR A 251 -12.47 -3.98 -17.21
CA TYR A 251 -12.94 -2.74 -17.83
C TYR A 251 -14.47 -2.70 -17.86
N LEU A 252 -15.06 -1.67 -17.21
CA LEU A 252 -16.50 -1.46 -17.13
C LEU A 252 -17.29 -2.68 -16.59
N ASN A 253 -16.68 -3.44 -15.69
CA ASN A 253 -17.30 -4.62 -15.04
C ASN A 253 -17.85 -5.66 -16.04
N TRP A 254 -17.13 -5.91 -17.12
CA TRP A 254 -17.60 -6.77 -18.21
C TRP A 254 -17.91 -8.22 -17.78
N GLU A 255 -17.41 -8.71 -16.63
CA GLU A 255 -17.77 -10.04 -16.12
C GLU A 255 -19.21 -10.11 -15.64
N GLU A 256 -19.76 -9.04 -15.09
CA GLU A 256 -21.12 -9.02 -14.57
C GLU A 256 -22.18 -9.02 -15.68
N ILE A 257 -21.78 -8.72 -16.92
CA ILE A 257 -22.67 -8.75 -18.10
C ILE A 257 -23.29 -10.14 -18.29
N GLU A 258 -22.61 -11.23 -17.92
CA GLU A 258 -23.16 -12.60 -18.06
C GLU A 258 -24.26 -12.91 -17.03
N GLU A 259 -24.23 -12.27 -15.83
CA GLU A 259 -25.21 -12.54 -14.76
C GLU A 259 -26.43 -11.60 -14.83
N PHE A 260 -26.27 -10.40 -15.37
CA PHE A 260 -27.28 -9.32 -15.41
C PHE A 260 -27.48 -8.73 -16.81
N ALA A 261 -27.72 -9.52 -17.83
CA ALA A 261 -27.92 -8.99 -19.20
C ALA A 261 -29.24 -8.19 -19.35
N PRO A 262 -29.20 -6.92 -19.90
CA PRO A 262 -28.01 -6.17 -20.27
C PRO A 262 -27.49 -5.33 -19.11
N ALA A 263 -26.36 -5.70 -18.57
CA ALA A 263 -25.71 -4.83 -17.59
C ALA A 263 -25.27 -3.52 -18.28
N PRO A 264 -25.45 -2.37 -17.64
CA PRO A 264 -24.77 -1.18 -18.10
C PRO A 264 -23.26 -1.37 -17.96
N GLU A 265 -22.51 -1.06 -18.99
CA GLU A 265 -21.06 -1.04 -19.03
C GLU A 265 -20.55 0.14 -18.18
N ARG A 266 -20.38 -0.07 -16.88
CA ARG A 266 -20.09 0.97 -15.88
C ARG A 266 -18.94 0.57 -14.97
N PRO A 267 -18.08 1.50 -14.52
CA PRO A 267 -17.10 1.21 -13.48
C PRO A 267 -17.78 1.06 -12.10
N ASP A 268 -17.00 0.67 -11.10
CA ASP A 268 -17.48 0.56 -9.72
C ASP A 268 -17.60 1.91 -9.03
N ALA A 269 -18.64 2.04 -8.21
CA ALA A 269 -18.78 3.00 -7.13
C ALA A 269 -18.37 2.34 -5.78
N PRO A 270 -17.71 3.08 -4.84
CA PRO A 270 -17.47 4.52 -4.84
C PRO A 270 -16.20 4.95 -5.60
N ALA A 271 -15.46 4.06 -6.25
CA ALA A 271 -14.22 4.39 -6.96
C ALA A 271 -14.41 5.40 -8.10
N SER A 272 -15.59 5.42 -8.73
CA SER A 272 -15.94 6.38 -9.78
C SER A 272 -16.27 7.78 -9.26
N TYR A 273 -16.42 7.97 -7.94
CA TYR A 273 -16.76 9.29 -7.39
C TYR A 273 -15.58 10.27 -7.52
N PRO A 274 -15.83 11.54 -7.93
CA PRO A 274 -14.76 12.52 -8.15
C PRO A 274 -13.98 12.92 -6.90
N SER A 275 -14.55 12.70 -5.71
CA SER A 275 -13.97 13.01 -4.40
C SER A 275 -13.03 11.93 -3.88
N VAL A 276 -13.05 10.74 -4.47
CA VAL A 276 -12.37 9.53 -4.01
C VAL A 276 -11.04 9.33 -4.74
N VAL A 277 -10.04 8.79 -4.05
CA VAL A 277 -8.82 8.24 -4.66
C VAL A 277 -9.12 6.82 -5.13
N SER A 278 -9.30 6.63 -6.41
CA SER A 278 -9.54 5.32 -7.02
C SER A 278 -8.24 4.56 -7.22
N VAL A 279 -8.17 3.31 -6.74
CA VAL A 279 -6.93 2.52 -6.77
C VAL A 279 -7.09 1.28 -7.61
N GLY A 280 -6.33 1.20 -8.71
CA GLY A 280 -6.25 0.04 -9.60
C GLY A 280 -5.28 -1.03 -9.11
N GLY A 281 -5.41 -2.22 -9.68
CA GLY A 281 -4.58 -3.39 -9.41
C GLY A 281 -3.48 -3.59 -10.45
N THR A 282 -2.29 -3.98 -10.00
CA THR A 282 -1.16 -4.35 -10.86
C THR A 282 -0.61 -5.72 -10.56
N SER A 283 0.10 -6.32 -11.54
CA SER A 283 0.93 -7.51 -11.39
C SER A 283 2.37 -7.08 -11.12
N LEU A 284 2.85 -7.28 -9.89
CA LEU A 284 4.17 -6.86 -9.44
C LEU A 284 5.19 -7.99 -9.55
N LYS A 285 6.30 -7.76 -10.25
CA LYS A 285 7.45 -8.68 -10.29
C LYS A 285 8.66 -8.06 -9.59
N LEU A 286 9.29 -8.82 -8.70
CA LEU A 286 10.45 -8.39 -7.93
C LEU A 286 11.76 -8.99 -8.46
N THR A 287 12.87 -8.31 -8.18
CA THR A 287 14.23 -8.88 -8.31
C THR A 287 14.48 -9.81 -7.12
N GLY A 288 15.51 -10.70 -7.21
CA GLY A 288 15.95 -11.52 -6.06
C GLY A 288 16.43 -10.72 -4.84
N LYS A 289 16.33 -9.40 -4.88
CA LYS A 289 16.62 -8.48 -3.77
C LYS A 289 15.36 -7.81 -3.22
N GLY A 290 14.17 -8.19 -3.70
CA GLY A 290 12.89 -7.60 -3.29
C GLY A 290 12.61 -6.21 -3.86
N VAL A 291 13.38 -5.76 -4.85
CA VAL A 291 13.16 -4.46 -5.52
C VAL A 291 12.25 -4.70 -6.73
N ARG A 292 11.36 -3.77 -7.03
CA ARG A 292 10.51 -3.78 -8.22
C ARG A 292 11.37 -4.02 -9.48
N LYS A 293 10.99 -5.06 -10.24
CA LYS A 293 11.60 -5.39 -11.54
C LYS A 293 10.74 -4.88 -12.68
N SER A 294 9.45 -5.12 -12.59
CA SER A 294 8.42 -4.65 -13.52
C SER A 294 7.07 -4.66 -12.82
N GLU A 295 6.19 -3.84 -13.31
CA GLU A 295 4.79 -3.78 -12.89
C GLU A 295 3.95 -3.54 -14.13
N THR A 296 2.85 -4.29 -14.27
CA THR A 296 1.95 -4.23 -15.42
C THR A 296 0.52 -4.17 -14.90
N VAL A 297 -0.41 -3.70 -15.69
CA VAL A 297 -1.84 -3.79 -15.35
C VAL A 297 -2.22 -5.24 -15.04
N TRP A 298 -2.94 -5.46 -13.95
CA TRP A 298 -3.43 -6.78 -13.58
C TRP A 298 -4.60 -7.19 -14.47
N ASN A 299 -4.41 -8.33 -15.15
CA ASN A 299 -5.45 -8.95 -15.95
C ASN A 299 -5.20 -10.46 -16.05
N ASP A 300 -6.06 -11.23 -15.43
CA ASP A 300 -6.00 -12.68 -15.42
C ASP A 300 -7.07 -13.34 -16.30
N SER A 301 -7.91 -12.54 -16.96
CA SER A 301 -9.00 -13.00 -17.81
C SER A 301 -8.55 -13.69 -19.09
N GLY A 302 -7.45 -13.25 -19.68
CA GLY A 302 -7.04 -13.68 -21.01
C GLY A 302 -5.54 -13.85 -21.21
N GLN A 303 -4.77 -14.28 -20.21
CA GLN A 303 -3.34 -14.55 -20.42
C GLN A 303 -3.13 -15.72 -21.37
N PRO A 304 -2.30 -15.57 -22.41
CA PRO A 304 -1.98 -16.66 -23.30
C PRO A 304 -1.30 -17.79 -22.55
N ASN A 305 -1.67 -19.03 -22.84
CA ASN A 305 -0.92 -20.21 -22.43
C ASN A 305 0.52 -20.12 -22.96
N ALA A 306 1.43 -20.91 -22.41
CA ALA A 306 2.83 -20.98 -22.84
C ALA A 306 3.01 -21.29 -24.35
N ASN A 307 1.99 -21.77 -25.03
CA ASN A 307 1.95 -22.03 -26.46
C ASN A 307 1.23 -20.93 -27.28
N GLY A 308 0.87 -19.81 -26.67
CA GLY A 308 0.20 -18.69 -27.34
C GLY A 308 -1.30 -18.86 -27.57
N THR A 309 -1.93 -19.93 -27.05
CA THR A 309 -3.38 -20.09 -27.11
C THR A 309 -4.01 -19.58 -25.83
N PHE A 310 -5.09 -18.83 -25.93
CA PHE A 310 -5.91 -18.44 -24.78
C PHE A 310 -6.81 -19.62 -24.40
N LYS A 311 -7.02 -19.85 -23.12
CA LYS A 311 -8.07 -20.77 -22.65
C LYS A 311 -9.07 -19.95 -21.88
N HIS A 312 -10.34 -20.11 -22.21
CA HIS A 312 -11.44 -19.56 -21.42
C HIS A 312 -11.22 -19.83 -19.93
N ALA A 313 -10.88 -18.81 -19.17
CA ALA A 313 -11.11 -18.83 -17.76
C ALA A 313 -12.60 -18.61 -17.56
N LYS A 314 -13.29 -19.50 -16.87
CA LYS A 314 -14.69 -19.28 -16.48
C LYS A 314 -14.83 -18.26 -15.32
N GLN A 315 -13.77 -17.63 -14.94
CA GLN A 315 -13.73 -16.54 -13.97
C GLN A 315 -12.76 -15.50 -14.53
N PHE A 316 -13.29 -14.36 -14.83
CA PHE A 316 -12.60 -13.24 -15.41
C PHE A 316 -12.24 -12.30 -14.26
N ILE A 317 -10.97 -12.21 -13.91
CA ILE A 317 -10.50 -11.40 -12.82
C ILE A 317 -9.42 -10.47 -13.36
N ALA A 318 -9.69 -9.18 -13.31
CA ALA A 318 -8.77 -8.13 -13.74
C ALA A 318 -9.09 -6.85 -12.97
N THR A 319 -8.13 -5.94 -12.86
CA THR A 319 -8.40 -4.64 -12.25
C THR A 319 -9.58 -3.95 -12.89
N GLY A 320 -10.49 -3.41 -12.09
CA GLY A 320 -11.64 -2.65 -12.56
C GLY A 320 -11.25 -1.28 -13.10
N GLY A 321 -12.24 -0.54 -13.55
CA GLY A 321 -12.09 0.82 -14.01
C GLY A 321 -12.71 1.06 -15.39
N GLY A 322 -12.52 2.27 -15.89
CA GLY A 322 -13.08 2.76 -17.14
C GLY A 322 -13.69 4.16 -16.98
N CYS A 323 -14.39 4.62 -18.01
CA CYS A 323 -15.05 5.93 -17.98
C CYS A 323 -16.42 5.85 -17.29
N SER A 324 -16.64 6.67 -16.28
CA SER A 324 -17.94 6.87 -15.64
C SER A 324 -18.99 7.33 -16.65
N LEU A 325 -20.22 6.90 -16.47
CA LEU A 325 -21.36 7.42 -17.22
C LEU A 325 -22.07 8.57 -16.47
N GLU A 326 -21.89 8.66 -15.15
CA GLU A 326 -22.62 9.56 -14.28
C GLU A 326 -21.78 10.77 -13.83
N PHE A 327 -20.50 10.56 -13.55
CA PHE A 327 -19.68 11.56 -12.88
C PHE A 327 -18.76 12.32 -13.83
N THR A 328 -18.67 13.63 -13.62
CA THR A 328 -17.74 14.49 -14.35
C THR A 328 -16.34 14.39 -13.75
N ALA A 329 -15.34 14.26 -14.62
CA ALA A 329 -13.94 14.27 -14.22
C ALA A 329 -13.55 15.61 -13.57
N PRO A 330 -12.82 15.62 -12.47
CA PRO A 330 -12.23 16.83 -11.90
C PRO A 330 -11.28 17.51 -12.90
N ALA A 331 -11.12 18.81 -12.75
CA ALA A 331 -10.30 19.60 -13.66
C ALA A 331 -8.84 19.13 -13.73
N TRP A 332 -8.28 18.68 -12.61
CA TRP A 332 -6.91 18.15 -12.55
C TRP A 332 -6.77 16.83 -13.32
N GLN A 333 -7.80 15.98 -13.35
CA GLN A 333 -7.80 14.77 -14.15
C GLN A 333 -7.90 15.08 -15.65
N GLN A 334 -8.81 15.96 -16.05
CA GLN A 334 -8.96 16.38 -17.45
C GLN A 334 -7.71 17.07 -18.03
N GLN A 335 -6.86 17.64 -17.18
CA GLN A 335 -5.60 18.30 -17.57
C GLN A 335 -4.39 17.34 -17.58
N ALA A 336 -4.56 16.09 -17.18
CA ALA A 336 -3.49 15.11 -17.15
C ALA A 336 -2.93 14.84 -18.56
N ALA A 337 -1.61 14.71 -18.65
CA ALA A 337 -0.97 14.29 -19.88
C ALA A 337 -1.40 12.85 -20.23
N GLY A 338 -2.00 12.64 -21.39
CA GLY A 338 -2.61 11.36 -21.78
C GLY A 338 -4.14 11.34 -21.69
N TRP A 339 -4.77 12.27 -20.98
CA TRP A 339 -6.22 12.28 -20.77
C TRP A 339 -7.05 12.13 -22.06
N SER A 340 -6.71 12.87 -23.10
CA SER A 340 -7.47 12.81 -24.38
C SER A 340 -7.42 11.45 -25.06
N ALA A 341 -6.43 10.62 -24.75
CA ALA A 341 -6.28 9.28 -25.32
C ALA A 341 -7.22 8.25 -24.67
N THR A 342 -7.75 8.55 -23.48
CA THR A 342 -8.73 7.67 -22.82
C THR A 342 -10.07 7.63 -23.54
N GLY A 343 -10.43 8.68 -24.27
CA GLY A 343 -11.75 8.81 -24.89
C GLY A 343 -12.89 9.15 -23.89
N CYS A 344 -12.62 9.28 -22.59
CA CYS A 344 -13.63 9.56 -21.56
C CYS A 344 -14.27 10.96 -21.70
N GLY A 345 -13.72 11.86 -22.51
CA GLY A 345 -14.27 13.20 -22.72
C GLY A 345 -14.25 14.02 -21.44
N THR A 346 -15.41 14.32 -20.88
CA THR A 346 -15.56 15.03 -19.61
C THR A 346 -15.92 14.12 -18.43
N HIS A 347 -16.05 12.82 -18.66
CA HIS A 347 -16.44 11.87 -17.63
C HIS A 347 -15.25 11.40 -16.81
N ARG A 348 -15.47 11.15 -15.52
CA ARG A 348 -14.49 10.61 -14.59
C ARG A 348 -13.95 9.28 -15.10
N ALA A 349 -12.65 9.06 -15.00
CA ALA A 349 -12.03 7.76 -15.25
C ALA A 349 -11.44 7.19 -13.95
N SER A 350 -11.68 5.93 -13.69
CA SER A 350 -11.01 5.12 -12.68
C SER A 350 -9.93 4.29 -13.38
N ALA A 351 -8.67 4.20 -12.85
CA ALA A 351 -8.18 4.58 -11.54
C ALA A 351 -7.43 5.94 -11.56
N ASP A 352 -7.08 6.42 -10.33
CA ASP A 352 -6.16 7.56 -10.16
C ASP A 352 -4.71 7.08 -10.02
N VAL A 353 -4.49 5.99 -9.31
CA VAL A 353 -3.19 5.39 -9.01
C VAL A 353 -3.37 3.88 -8.94
N SER A 354 -2.29 3.11 -9.07
CA SER A 354 -2.37 1.66 -8.95
C SER A 354 -1.29 1.09 -8.04
N ALA A 355 -1.56 -0.09 -7.48
CA ALA A 355 -0.60 -0.87 -6.70
C ALA A 355 -0.86 -2.37 -6.90
N VAL A 356 -0.03 -3.24 -6.31
CA VAL A 356 -0.19 -4.69 -6.45
C VAL A 356 -1.58 -5.15 -6.03
N GLY A 357 -2.29 -5.83 -6.96
CA GLY A 357 -3.60 -6.43 -6.76
C GLY A 357 -3.68 -7.87 -7.28
N ASP A 358 -2.81 -8.26 -8.22
CA ASP A 358 -2.77 -9.61 -8.78
C ASP A 358 -2.50 -10.66 -7.69
N PRO A 359 -3.43 -11.61 -7.43
CA PRO A 359 -3.25 -12.63 -6.40
C PRO A 359 -2.06 -13.57 -6.65
N TYR A 360 -1.60 -13.73 -7.89
CA TYR A 360 -0.38 -14.48 -8.18
C TYR A 360 0.89 -13.76 -7.70
N THR A 361 0.80 -12.48 -7.46
CA THR A 361 1.83 -11.65 -6.82
C THR A 361 1.34 -11.05 -5.50
N GLY A 362 0.31 -11.66 -4.89
CA GLY A 362 -0.43 -11.17 -3.75
C GLY A 362 0.32 -11.23 -2.42
N PHE A 363 -0.34 -10.78 -1.39
CA PHE A 363 0.16 -10.57 -0.04
C PHE A 363 -0.31 -11.66 0.91
N ASP A 364 0.53 -12.06 1.87
CA ASP A 364 0.17 -13.08 2.86
C ASP A 364 -0.45 -12.47 4.11
N ILE A 365 -1.69 -12.84 4.36
CA ILE A 365 -2.48 -12.48 5.54
C ILE A 365 -2.79 -13.70 6.41
N TYR A 366 -3.27 -13.44 7.62
CA TYR A 366 -3.75 -14.46 8.54
C TYR A 366 -5.20 -14.22 8.94
N SER A 367 -6.09 -15.16 8.64
CA SER A 367 -7.50 -15.13 9.08
C SER A 367 -7.90 -16.44 9.72
N SER A 368 -8.52 -16.40 10.89
CA SER A 368 -8.93 -17.60 11.64
C SER A 368 -10.45 -17.71 11.85
N TYR A 369 -11.23 -16.74 11.37
CA TYR A 369 -12.68 -16.82 11.48
C TYR A 369 -13.23 -17.85 10.49
N LYS A 370 -14.17 -18.66 10.96
CA LYS A 370 -14.82 -19.74 10.20
C LYS A 370 -16.31 -19.55 10.14
N TYR A 371 -16.87 -19.67 8.95
CA TYR A 371 -18.30 -19.80 8.74
C TYR A 371 -18.60 -20.97 7.78
N GLU A 372 -19.87 -21.36 7.62
CA GLU A 372 -20.27 -22.60 6.95
C GLU A 372 -19.75 -22.70 5.50
N ALA A 373 -19.79 -21.59 4.75
CA ALA A 373 -19.34 -21.55 3.35
C ALA A 373 -17.82 -21.39 3.19
N PHE A 374 -17.08 -20.98 4.25
CA PHE A 374 -15.65 -20.76 4.23
C PHE A 374 -14.96 -21.39 5.44
N ALA A 375 -14.51 -22.62 5.26
CA ALA A 375 -13.88 -23.41 6.32
C ALA A 375 -12.34 -23.27 6.39
N GLU A 376 -11.74 -22.60 5.40
CA GLU A 376 -10.29 -22.44 5.33
C GLU A 376 -9.84 -21.31 6.26
N THR A 377 -8.83 -21.57 7.07
CA THR A 377 -8.26 -20.61 8.02
C THR A 377 -6.76 -20.73 8.06
N GLY A 378 -6.11 -19.69 8.59
CA GLY A 378 -4.67 -19.59 8.71
C GLY A 378 -4.08 -18.66 7.68
N TRP A 379 -2.82 -18.85 7.36
CA TRP A 379 -2.12 -18.04 6.36
C TRP A 379 -2.64 -18.30 4.96
N MET A 380 -2.92 -17.23 4.22
CA MET A 380 -3.37 -17.30 2.85
C MET A 380 -2.82 -16.12 2.03
N THR A 381 -2.59 -16.35 0.73
CA THR A 381 -2.16 -15.30 -0.20
C THR A 381 -3.41 -14.70 -0.83
N ILE A 382 -3.58 -13.40 -0.69
CA ILE A 382 -4.73 -12.63 -1.17
C ILE A 382 -4.24 -11.52 -2.11
N GLY A 383 -5.03 -11.21 -3.10
CA GLY A 383 -4.94 -10.06 -4.01
C GLY A 383 -6.31 -9.42 -4.14
N GLY A 384 -6.56 -8.82 -5.28
CA GLY A 384 -7.69 -7.94 -5.55
C GLY A 384 -7.26 -6.47 -5.44
N THR A 385 -8.06 -5.56 -5.96
CA THR A 385 -7.87 -4.13 -5.69
C THR A 385 -8.08 -3.80 -4.21
N SER A 386 -8.67 -4.73 -3.45
CA SER A 386 -8.70 -4.76 -1.99
C SER A 386 -7.32 -4.82 -1.31
N LEU A 387 -6.30 -5.34 -1.97
CA LEU A 387 -4.91 -5.22 -1.48
C LEU A 387 -4.34 -3.84 -1.81
N SER A 388 -4.69 -3.31 -2.99
CA SER A 388 -4.15 -2.05 -3.51
C SER A 388 -4.63 -0.84 -2.70
N ALA A 389 -5.92 -0.79 -2.33
CA ALA A 389 -6.52 0.34 -1.63
C ALA A 389 -5.96 0.58 -0.23
N PRO A 390 -5.89 -0.40 0.69
CA PRO A 390 -5.30 -0.23 2.02
C PRO A 390 -3.79 0.02 1.96
N LEU A 391 -3.07 -0.52 0.97
CA LEU A 391 -1.67 -0.20 0.73
C LEU A 391 -1.50 1.29 0.42
N VAL A 392 -2.31 1.85 -0.50
CA VAL A 392 -2.27 3.28 -0.85
C VAL A 392 -2.73 4.15 0.32
N SER A 393 -3.78 3.76 1.06
CA SER A 393 -4.23 4.45 2.28
C SER A 393 -3.11 4.54 3.32
N GLY A 394 -2.41 3.43 3.56
CA GLY A 394 -1.25 3.39 4.45
C GLY A 394 -0.09 4.26 3.96
N MET A 395 0.12 4.39 2.65
CA MET A 395 1.15 5.27 2.08
C MET A 395 0.78 6.75 2.23
N PHE A 396 -0.48 7.15 2.08
CA PHE A 396 -0.95 8.49 2.42
C PHE A 396 -0.70 8.80 3.91
N ALA A 397 -1.04 7.87 4.80
CA ALA A 397 -0.79 8.02 6.23
C ALA A 397 0.72 8.17 6.56
N LEU A 398 1.57 7.36 5.93
CA LEU A 398 3.03 7.49 6.07
C LEU A 398 3.54 8.85 5.56
N ALA A 399 2.90 9.40 4.52
CA ALA A 399 3.23 10.71 3.98
C ALA A 399 2.72 11.87 4.86
N GLY A 400 1.79 11.64 5.78
CA GLY A 400 1.22 12.64 6.70
C GLY A 400 -0.19 13.10 6.34
N GLY A 401 -0.93 12.29 5.59
CA GLY A 401 -2.33 12.53 5.25
C GLY A 401 -2.54 13.40 4.02
N SER A 402 -3.67 14.12 4.00
CA SER A 402 -4.09 14.96 2.86
C SER A 402 -3.26 16.23 2.65
N HIS A 403 -2.40 16.60 3.60
CA HIS A 403 -1.68 17.88 3.60
C HIS A 403 -2.57 19.12 3.38
N PHE A 404 -3.82 19.05 3.85
CA PHE A 404 -4.83 20.09 3.68
C PHE A 404 -5.30 20.31 2.21
N VAL A 405 -4.95 19.39 1.32
CA VAL A 405 -5.54 19.34 -0.03
C VAL A 405 -6.98 18.87 0.09
N GLY A 406 -7.90 19.57 -0.53
CA GLY A 406 -9.33 19.25 -0.45
C GLY A 406 -9.63 17.86 -1.01
N TYR A 407 -9.07 17.55 -2.16
CA TYR A 407 -9.21 16.26 -2.83
C TYR A 407 -7.82 15.65 -3.07
N PRO A 408 -7.35 14.75 -2.20
CA PRO A 408 -5.96 14.27 -2.20
C PRO A 408 -5.51 13.56 -3.47
N ALA A 409 -6.43 13.02 -4.27
CA ALA A 409 -6.10 12.49 -5.59
C ALA A 409 -5.37 13.52 -6.47
N GLU A 410 -5.72 14.82 -6.37
CA GLU A 410 -5.05 15.90 -7.12
C GLU A 410 -3.53 15.89 -6.94
N THR A 411 -3.05 15.56 -5.72
CA THR A 411 -1.62 15.54 -5.41
C THR A 411 -0.88 14.52 -6.28
N LEU A 412 -1.49 13.37 -6.54
CA LEU A 412 -0.90 12.32 -7.40
C LEU A 412 -0.71 12.82 -8.83
N TYR A 413 -1.70 13.54 -9.37
CA TYR A 413 -1.63 14.09 -10.74
C TYR A 413 -0.60 15.21 -10.89
N GLN A 414 -0.28 15.95 -9.83
CA GLN A 414 0.78 16.96 -9.84
C GLN A 414 2.16 16.34 -10.09
N HIS A 415 2.32 15.03 -9.84
CA HIS A 415 3.55 14.28 -10.02
C HIS A 415 3.54 13.34 -11.23
N LEU A 416 2.48 13.39 -12.06
CA LEU A 416 2.42 12.61 -13.29
C LEU A 416 3.63 12.82 -14.18
N GLY A 417 4.32 11.73 -14.53
CA GLY A 417 5.55 11.76 -15.32
C GLY A 417 6.84 12.00 -14.52
N ASP A 418 6.77 12.20 -13.20
CA ASP A 418 7.97 12.22 -12.35
C ASP A 418 8.41 10.79 -12.00
N SER A 419 9.36 10.26 -12.75
CA SER A 419 9.89 8.91 -12.58
C SER A 419 10.65 8.66 -11.26
N HIS A 420 10.82 9.67 -10.41
CA HIS A 420 11.35 9.52 -9.05
C HIS A 420 10.25 9.27 -8.02
N MET A 421 9.01 9.60 -8.36
CA MET A 421 7.85 9.50 -7.46
C MET A 421 6.80 8.49 -7.92
N LEU A 422 6.71 8.27 -9.24
CA LEU A 422 5.75 7.37 -9.86
C LEU A 422 6.44 6.48 -10.90
N PHE A 423 6.11 5.20 -10.87
CA PHE A 423 6.46 4.24 -11.89
C PHE A 423 5.35 4.23 -12.93
N ASP A 424 5.64 4.70 -14.14
CA ASP A 424 4.70 4.69 -15.24
C ASP A 424 4.42 3.25 -15.70
N VAL A 425 3.20 2.77 -15.50
CA VAL A 425 2.75 1.43 -15.89
C VAL A 425 2.29 1.49 -17.33
N THR A 426 3.12 1.05 -18.25
CA THR A 426 2.91 1.22 -19.71
C THR A 426 2.62 -0.09 -20.44
N GLN A 427 2.28 -1.14 -19.71
CA GLN A 427 2.03 -2.47 -20.28
C GLN A 427 0.85 -3.16 -19.63
N GLY A 428 0.10 -3.90 -20.47
CA GLY A 428 -1.13 -4.58 -20.09
C GLY A 428 -2.37 -3.72 -20.33
N GLY A 429 -3.49 -4.24 -19.93
CA GLY A 429 -4.78 -3.60 -20.02
C GLY A 429 -5.80 -4.43 -19.25
N ASN A 430 -6.94 -3.85 -18.90
CA ASN A 430 -8.01 -4.53 -18.14
C ASN A 430 -9.22 -4.91 -19.03
N GLY A 431 -9.12 -4.76 -20.34
CA GLY A 431 -10.09 -5.28 -21.29
C GLY A 431 -10.06 -6.81 -21.40
N TYR A 432 -11.13 -7.37 -21.90
CA TYR A 432 -11.25 -8.81 -22.17
C TYR A 432 -11.16 -9.11 -23.66
N CYS A 433 -10.38 -10.11 -24.00
CA CYS A 433 -10.23 -10.56 -25.38
C CYS A 433 -10.41 -12.07 -25.50
N ASP A 434 -11.41 -12.50 -26.29
CA ASP A 434 -11.73 -13.89 -26.56
C ASP A 434 -10.62 -14.58 -27.38
N ASP A 435 -10.36 -15.88 -27.11
CA ASP A 435 -9.38 -16.68 -27.83
C ASP A 435 -9.82 -17.11 -29.22
N GLU A 436 -11.11 -17.00 -29.55
CA GLU A 436 -11.63 -17.35 -30.89
C GLU A 436 -11.25 -16.30 -31.93
N SER A 437 -10.93 -15.08 -31.53
CA SER A 437 -10.53 -13.99 -32.42
C SER A 437 -9.49 -13.06 -31.82
N PRO A 438 -8.28 -13.55 -31.50
CA PRO A 438 -7.25 -12.68 -30.86
C PRO A 438 -6.82 -11.52 -31.77
N SER A 439 -7.05 -11.60 -33.08
CA SER A 439 -6.83 -10.50 -34.03
C SER A 439 -7.91 -9.42 -34.02
N ALA A 440 -9.01 -9.66 -33.31
CA ALA A 440 -10.09 -8.69 -33.17
C ALA A 440 -9.91 -7.80 -31.94
N CYS A 441 -8.94 -8.13 -31.05
CA CYS A 441 -8.60 -7.30 -29.93
C CYS A 441 -7.94 -6.01 -30.43
N GLY A 442 -8.51 -4.86 -30.08
CA GLY A 442 -8.12 -3.57 -30.63
C GLY A 442 -8.76 -3.22 -31.99
N GLU A 443 -9.66 -4.06 -32.51
CA GLU A 443 -10.40 -3.74 -33.74
C GLU A 443 -11.73 -3.05 -33.40
N PRO A 444 -12.08 -1.92 -34.03
CA PRO A 444 -13.27 -1.13 -33.72
C PRO A 444 -14.62 -1.85 -33.86
N GLU A 445 -14.63 -3.05 -34.48
CA GLU A 445 -15.84 -3.84 -34.74
C GLU A 445 -15.90 -5.12 -33.88
N ALA A 446 -14.96 -5.30 -32.93
CA ALA A 446 -15.04 -6.38 -31.96
C ALA A 446 -16.30 -6.17 -31.12
N ASN A 447 -17.29 -7.00 -31.38
CA ASN A 447 -18.65 -6.81 -30.94
C ASN A 447 -18.74 -7.28 -29.48
N GLU A 448 -19.03 -6.40 -28.55
CA GLU A 448 -19.24 -6.66 -27.11
C GLU A 448 -20.09 -7.91 -26.84
N ARG A 449 -20.99 -8.24 -27.75
CA ARG A 449 -21.85 -9.42 -27.67
C ARG A 449 -21.16 -10.77 -27.95
N ASN A 450 -19.89 -10.76 -28.33
CA ASN A 450 -19.11 -11.96 -28.63
C ASN A 450 -18.01 -12.24 -27.57
N GLY A 451 -18.07 -11.62 -26.40
CA GLY A 451 -17.11 -11.85 -25.33
C GLY A 451 -15.81 -11.04 -25.45
N ASN A 452 -15.76 -10.06 -26.34
CA ASN A 452 -14.63 -9.14 -26.45
C ASN A 452 -15.06 -7.76 -25.92
N VAL A 453 -14.59 -7.38 -24.75
CA VAL A 453 -14.77 -6.04 -24.19
C VAL A 453 -13.44 -5.33 -24.24
N ASP A 454 -13.30 -4.50 -25.27
CA ASP A 454 -12.09 -3.74 -25.56
C ASP A 454 -12.45 -2.26 -25.71
N CYS A 455 -11.57 -1.38 -25.31
CA CYS A 455 -11.74 0.06 -25.46
C CYS A 455 -11.25 0.60 -26.82
N MET A 456 -11.18 -0.24 -27.82
CA MET A 456 -10.85 0.13 -29.21
C MET A 456 -9.49 0.83 -29.36
N GLY A 457 -8.48 0.41 -28.58
CA GLY A 457 -7.13 0.98 -28.60
C GLY A 457 -7.04 2.39 -27.95
N THR A 458 -8.02 2.76 -27.14
CA THR A 458 -7.93 3.92 -26.27
C THR A 458 -7.22 3.55 -24.96
N THR A 459 -6.74 4.54 -24.23
CA THR A 459 -6.17 4.31 -22.89
C THR A 459 -7.25 4.23 -21.79
N ALA A 460 -8.51 4.00 -22.16
CA ALA A 460 -9.57 3.70 -21.20
C ALA A 460 -9.43 2.30 -20.60
N CYS A 461 -8.83 1.35 -21.33
CA CYS A 461 -8.53 0.01 -20.81
C CYS A 461 -7.09 -0.44 -21.13
N ASP A 462 -6.34 0.27 -21.95
CA ASP A 462 -4.96 -0.07 -22.31
C ASP A 462 -3.95 0.84 -21.60
N ALA A 463 -2.91 0.23 -21.03
CA ALA A 463 -1.81 0.97 -20.43
C ALA A 463 -0.95 1.66 -21.51
N ALA A 464 -0.57 2.91 -21.24
CA ALA A 464 0.25 3.71 -22.13
C ALA A 464 1.14 4.69 -21.33
N PRO A 465 2.16 5.32 -21.96
CA PRO A 465 2.92 6.34 -21.28
C PRO A 465 2.06 7.53 -20.84
N GLY A 466 2.19 7.94 -19.58
CA GLY A 466 1.42 9.02 -18.97
C GLY A 466 0.17 8.50 -18.25
N TYR A 467 -0.93 9.24 -18.31
CA TYR A 467 -2.18 8.82 -17.70
C TYR A 467 -2.92 7.82 -18.59
N ASP A 468 -3.32 6.70 -18.02
CA ASP A 468 -4.29 5.75 -18.57
C ASP A 468 -5.30 5.33 -17.48
N ALA A 469 -6.49 4.90 -17.86
CA ALA A 469 -7.52 4.59 -16.87
C ALA A 469 -7.20 3.34 -16.01
N PRO A 470 -6.65 2.23 -16.54
CA PRO A 470 -6.41 1.04 -15.72
C PRO A 470 -5.30 1.19 -14.67
N SER A 471 -4.34 2.11 -14.86
CA SER A 471 -3.24 2.31 -13.91
C SER A 471 -3.15 3.72 -13.32
N GLY A 472 -4.00 4.64 -13.79
CA GLY A 472 -4.00 6.02 -13.32
C GLY A 472 -2.72 6.76 -13.70
N VAL A 473 -2.13 7.46 -12.73
CA VAL A 473 -0.83 8.12 -12.87
C VAL A 473 0.36 7.13 -12.74
N GLY A 474 0.07 5.83 -12.60
CA GLY A 474 1.05 4.76 -12.40
C GLY A 474 1.12 4.28 -10.95
N ALA A 475 2.20 3.57 -10.59
CA ALA A 475 2.41 2.99 -9.27
C ALA A 475 3.44 3.79 -8.43
N PRO A 476 3.27 3.90 -7.09
CA PRO A 476 4.12 4.74 -6.25
C PRO A 476 5.61 4.34 -6.25
N ILE A 477 6.49 5.35 -6.12
CA ILE A 477 7.90 5.21 -5.74
C ILE A 477 8.15 6.10 -4.53
N GLY A 478 8.29 5.53 -3.34
CA GLY A 478 8.35 6.29 -2.10
C GLY A 478 7.06 7.03 -1.80
N LEU A 479 7.14 8.06 -0.99
CA LEU A 479 5.97 8.79 -0.49
C LEU A 479 5.77 10.17 -1.17
N GLY A 480 6.65 10.55 -2.09
CA GLY A 480 6.66 11.89 -2.67
C GLY A 480 5.36 12.29 -3.38
N ALA A 481 4.75 11.38 -4.11
CA ALA A 481 3.52 11.64 -4.86
C ALA A 481 2.27 11.81 -3.98
N PHE A 482 2.34 11.46 -2.70
CA PHE A 482 1.21 11.55 -1.76
C PHE A 482 1.15 12.91 -1.02
N GLY A 483 1.81 13.94 -1.52
CA GLY A 483 1.91 15.24 -0.83
C GLY A 483 2.94 15.26 0.28
N GLY A 484 3.58 14.13 0.58
CA GLY A 484 4.80 14.11 1.35
C GLY A 484 5.87 14.83 0.54
N SER A 485 6.37 15.97 1.04
CA SER A 485 7.44 16.68 0.33
C SER A 485 8.55 15.69 0.02
N SER A 486 8.86 15.52 -1.26
CA SER A 486 10.13 14.89 -1.61
C SER A 486 11.20 15.63 -0.81
N LEU A 487 12.16 14.87 -0.25
CA LEU A 487 13.31 15.44 0.46
C LEU A 487 14.09 16.37 -0.48
N THR A 488 13.51 17.51 -0.83
CA THR A 488 14.07 18.44 -1.82
C THR A 488 15.14 19.35 -1.24
N GLY A 489 15.32 19.32 0.10
CA GLY A 489 16.35 20.14 0.73
C GLY A 489 16.41 19.99 2.26
N PRO A 490 17.47 20.53 2.86
CA PRO A 490 17.58 20.59 4.31
C PRO A 490 16.45 21.42 4.93
N PRO A 491 16.14 21.24 6.24
CA PRO A 491 15.07 21.99 6.91
C PRO A 491 15.22 23.49 6.72
N THR A 492 14.13 24.22 6.50
CA THR A 492 14.16 25.69 6.49
C THR A 492 14.00 26.22 7.92
N VAL A 493 14.94 27.04 8.38
CA VAL A 493 14.96 27.51 9.77
C VAL A 493 14.96 29.04 9.88
N VAL A 494 14.16 29.57 10.82
CA VAL A 494 14.12 31.00 11.13
C VAL A 494 14.31 31.19 12.62
N THR A 495 15.44 31.80 13.01
CA THR A 495 15.68 32.17 14.41
C THR A 495 14.66 33.24 14.82
N GLY A 496 13.88 32.97 15.86
CA GLY A 496 12.86 33.84 16.43
C GLY A 496 13.44 34.91 17.35
N ARG A 497 12.62 35.44 18.26
CA ARG A 497 13.05 36.33 19.34
C ARG A 497 13.23 35.52 20.61
N ALA A 498 14.23 35.85 21.42
CA ALA A 498 14.29 35.38 22.80
C ALA A 498 13.26 36.12 23.66
N THR A 499 12.58 35.39 24.54
CA THR A 499 11.77 35.96 25.60
C THR A 499 12.61 35.95 26.90
N GLU A 500 12.95 37.12 27.39
CA GLU A 500 13.75 37.30 28.59
C GLU A 500 12.89 36.97 29.81
N ARG A 501 13.52 36.37 30.84
CA ARG A 501 12.88 36.02 32.11
C ARG A 501 13.80 36.47 33.25
N GLU A 502 13.22 36.82 34.40
CA GLU A 502 13.96 37.19 35.58
C GLU A 502 14.86 36.05 36.09
N GLY A 503 15.91 36.40 36.80
CA GLY A 503 16.82 35.42 37.43
C GLY A 503 17.84 34.78 36.52
N GLY A 504 18.22 35.44 35.42
CA GLY A 504 19.20 34.89 34.47
C GLY A 504 18.65 33.74 33.62
N ALA A 505 17.38 33.79 33.32
CA ALA A 505 16.72 32.82 32.44
C ALA A 505 16.27 33.46 31.12
N ALA A 506 16.15 32.64 30.05
CA ALA A 506 15.59 33.06 28.77
C ALA A 506 14.88 31.87 28.07
N LEU A 507 13.86 32.17 27.26
CA LEU A 507 13.24 31.24 26.33
C LEU A 507 13.66 31.65 24.94
N LEU A 508 14.42 30.80 24.28
CA LEU A 508 14.75 30.94 22.85
C LEU A 508 13.60 30.40 22.01
N ASN A 509 13.26 31.10 20.91
CA ASN A 509 12.21 30.70 20.01
C ASN A 509 12.72 30.68 18.56
N ALA A 510 12.21 29.76 17.77
CA ALA A 510 12.48 29.65 16.33
C ALA A 510 11.29 28.98 15.60
N THR A 511 11.31 29.00 14.30
CA THR A 511 10.50 28.11 13.47
C THR A 511 11.40 27.23 12.62
N VAL A 512 11.01 25.98 12.48
CA VAL A 512 11.67 24.99 11.63
C VAL A 512 10.59 24.41 10.71
N ASN A 513 10.77 24.56 9.41
CA ASN A 513 10.02 23.77 8.43
C ASN A 513 10.88 22.55 8.08
N PRO A 514 10.44 21.33 8.39
CA PRO A 514 11.16 20.11 8.06
C PRO A 514 11.37 19.90 6.56
N ASN A 515 10.56 20.56 5.69
CA ASN A 515 10.53 20.40 4.25
C ASN A 515 10.30 18.93 3.83
N GLY A 516 9.39 18.24 4.53
CA GLY A 516 9.02 16.86 4.27
C GLY A 516 10.01 15.79 4.77
N GLY A 517 11.12 16.18 5.38
CA GLY A 517 12.13 15.25 5.91
C GLY A 517 12.17 15.25 7.42
N GLU A 518 12.22 14.08 8.06
CA GLU A 518 12.34 13.99 9.52
C GLU A 518 13.55 14.77 10.02
N VAL A 519 13.31 15.68 10.96
CA VAL A 519 14.37 16.46 11.60
C VAL A 519 15.05 15.59 12.66
N SER A 520 16.21 15.06 12.30
CA SER A 520 17.03 14.19 13.18
C SER A 520 17.73 14.96 14.30
N SER A 521 17.89 16.27 14.15
CA SER A 521 18.53 17.14 15.14
C SER A 521 17.95 18.56 15.09
N CYS A 522 17.56 19.10 16.25
CA CYS A 522 17.11 20.48 16.43
C CYS A 522 17.79 21.07 17.66
N THR A 523 18.63 22.10 17.47
CA THR A 523 19.40 22.70 18.55
C THR A 523 19.47 24.23 18.44
N PHE A 524 19.51 24.92 19.57
CA PHE A 524 19.88 26.32 19.64
C PHE A 524 21.34 26.41 20.07
N GLU A 525 22.15 27.07 19.24
CA GLU A 525 23.51 27.48 19.62
C GLU A 525 23.46 28.87 20.26
N TYR A 526 24.15 29.08 21.36
CA TYR A 526 24.18 30.36 22.08
C TYR A 526 25.50 30.64 22.78
N GLY A 527 25.72 31.87 23.14
CA GLY A 527 26.91 32.25 23.90
C GLY A 527 26.99 33.74 24.20
N PRO A 528 27.89 34.16 25.14
CA PRO A 528 28.11 35.56 25.45
C PRO A 528 28.91 36.30 24.36
N GLY A 529 28.63 37.56 24.16
CA GLY A 529 29.35 38.41 23.22
C GLY A 529 29.10 38.07 21.76
N THR A 530 30.14 37.65 21.02
CA THR A 530 30.08 37.37 19.59
C THR A 530 30.18 35.89 19.23
N THR A 531 30.54 35.04 20.17
CA THR A 531 30.77 33.60 19.94
C THR A 531 29.62 32.76 20.45
N LEU A 532 29.30 31.66 19.73
CA LEU A 532 28.30 30.67 20.10
C LEU A 532 29.05 29.42 20.59
N THR A 533 29.22 29.30 21.90
CA THR A 533 30.08 28.26 22.52
C THR A 533 29.28 27.16 23.20
N GLN A 534 27.98 27.31 23.29
CA GLN A 534 27.07 26.37 23.96
C GLN A 534 25.91 26.01 23.04
N SER A 535 25.31 24.84 23.27
CA SER A 535 24.12 24.39 22.58
C SER A 535 23.09 23.80 23.55
N VAL A 536 21.82 23.91 23.21
CA VAL A 536 20.71 23.30 23.92
C VAL A 536 19.73 22.71 22.92
N PRO A 537 19.21 21.49 23.12
CA PRO A 537 18.24 20.92 22.21
C PRO A 537 16.91 21.66 22.22
N CYS A 538 16.15 21.60 21.13
CA CYS A 538 14.76 22.03 21.09
C CYS A 538 13.93 21.26 22.14
N SER A 539 12.99 21.92 22.80
CA SER A 539 12.10 21.29 23.79
C SER A 539 11.12 20.29 23.20
N SER A 540 10.88 20.36 21.89
CA SER A 540 10.06 19.44 21.10
C SER A 540 10.69 19.21 19.73
N SER A 541 10.48 18.02 19.14
CA SER A 541 10.88 17.75 17.77
C SER A 541 9.99 18.54 16.80
N PRO A 542 10.56 19.11 15.71
CA PRO A 542 9.77 19.70 14.62
C PRO A 542 9.02 18.66 13.78
N GLY A 543 9.37 17.35 13.90
CA GLY A 543 8.77 16.27 13.10
C GLY A 543 9.28 16.22 11.67
N ALA A 544 8.44 15.73 10.76
CA ALA A 544 8.76 15.47 9.36
C ALA A 544 7.88 16.25 8.36
N GLY A 545 6.98 17.13 8.84
CA GLY A 545 6.03 17.86 7.98
C GLY A 545 6.69 18.88 7.06
N ASP A 546 5.89 19.51 6.23
CA ASP A 546 6.31 20.52 5.24
C ASP A 546 5.92 21.96 5.63
N VAL A 547 5.31 22.14 6.81
CA VAL A 547 4.92 23.44 7.34
C VAL A 547 5.85 23.90 8.47
N PRO A 548 6.04 25.22 8.65
CA PRO A 548 6.87 25.75 9.74
C PRO A 548 6.30 25.42 11.12
N VAL A 549 7.05 24.70 11.94
CA VAL A 549 6.74 24.35 13.32
C VAL A 549 7.46 25.27 14.28
N GLY A 550 6.75 25.82 15.27
CA GLY A 550 7.34 26.61 16.34
C GLY A 550 8.13 25.73 17.32
N VAL A 551 9.41 26.04 17.53
CA VAL A 551 10.27 25.35 18.50
C VAL A 551 10.86 26.31 19.50
N SER A 552 11.19 25.84 20.70
CA SER A 552 11.77 26.64 21.75
C SER A 552 12.82 25.88 22.56
N ALA A 553 13.63 26.61 23.32
CA ALA A 553 14.51 26.02 24.31
C ALA A 553 14.64 26.95 25.54
N HIS A 554 14.66 26.38 26.73
CA HIS A 554 14.84 27.09 27.99
C HIS A 554 16.32 27.19 28.34
N LEU A 555 16.77 28.42 28.66
CA LEU A 555 18.08 28.68 29.23
C LEU A 555 17.94 29.12 30.68
N SER A 556 18.90 28.73 31.51
CA SER A 556 19.05 29.17 32.91
C SER A 556 20.53 29.41 33.23
N GLY A 557 20.79 30.10 34.32
CA GLY A 557 22.16 30.38 34.79
C GLY A 557 22.92 31.36 33.91
N LEU A 558 22.22 32.19 33.15
CA LEU A 558 22.83 33.28 32.38
C LEU A 558 23.30 34.39 33.31
N THR A 559 24.42 35.04 32.97
CA THR A 559 24.89 36.20 33.76
C THR A 559 23.95 37.39 33.54
N PRO A 560 23.30 37.89 34.59
CA PRO A 560 22.39 39.03 34.49
C PRO A 560 23.03 40.26 33.83
N LYS A 561 22.23 41.00 33.10
CA LYS A 561 22.63 42.23 32.35
C LYS A 561 23.65 41.98 31.22
N SER A 562 24.07 40.75 30.98
CA SER A 562 25.01 40.40 29.90
C SER A 562 24.32 40.20 28.57
N ALA A 563 25.02 40.58 27.48
CA ALA A 563 24.53 40.36 26.11
C ALA A 563 24.91 38.97 25.62
N TYR A 564 23.93 38.27 25.07
CA TYR A 564 24.07 36.96 24.47
C TYR A 564 23.67 36.99 22.96
N ARG A 565 24.14 36.01 22.24
CA ARG A 565 23.69 35.72 20.89
C ARG A 565 23.21 34.29 20.82
N PHE A 566 22.30 33.99 19.87
CA PHE A 566 21.83 32.65 19.60
C PHE A 566 21.35 32.49 18.15
N ARG A 567 21.28 31.26 17.72
CA ARG A 567 20.65 30.85 16.44
C ARG A 567 20.11 29.43 16.57
N ILE A 568 19.17 29.08 15.71
CA ILE A 568 18.68 27.72 15.52
C ILE A 568 19.53 26.98 14.49
N THR A 569 19.74 25.69 14.69
CA THR A 569 20.29 24.75 13.71
C THR A 569 19.42 23.49 13.70
N ALA A 570 19.02 23.02 12.52
CA ALA A 570 18.27 21.79 12.34
C ALA A 570 18.85 20.96 11.21
N SER A 571 18.84 19.64 11.38
CA SER A 571 19.37 18.68 10.41
C SER A 571 18.33 17.61 10.08
N SER A 572 18.30 17.18 8.83
CA SER A 572 17.58 16.00 8.33
C SER A 572 18.53 15.15 7.48
N ALA A 573 18.04 14.05 6.93
CA ALA A 573 18.79 13.26 5.95
C ALA A 573 19.22 14.09 4.71
N ALA A 574 18.46 15.14 4.36
CA ALA A 574 18.75 16.04 3.24
C ALA A 574 19.83 17.10 3.54
N GLY A 575 20.28 17.23 4.79
CA GLY A 575 21.32 18.17 5.18
C GLY A 575 20.98 19.03 6.40
N THR A 576 21.81 20.05 6.64
CA THR A 576 21.71 20.92 7.83
C THR A 576 21.48 22.36 7.40
N SER A 577 20.55 23.03 8.09
CA SER A 577 20.31 24.47 7.96
C SER A 577 20.56 25.22 9.27
N THR A 578 21.05 26.43 9.13
CA THR A 578 21.37 27.31 10.28
C THR A 578 20.73 28.68 10.09
N GLY A 579 19.99 29.12 11.08
CA GLY A 579 19.29 30.40 11.08
C GLY A 579 20.21 31.60 11.35
N LYS A 580 19.72 32.80 11.03
CA LYS A 580 20.45 34.03 11.31
C LYS A 580 20.67 34.23 12.81
N THR A 581 21.88 34.64 13.18
CA THR A 581 22.21 34.93 14.61
C THR A 581 21.44 36.16 15.11
N LYS A 582 20.76 36.05 16.24
CA LYS A 582 20.07 37.14 16.94
C LYS A 582 20.68 37.41 18.29
N LYS A 583 20.43 38.61 18.80
CA LYS A 583 20.91 39.07 20.13
C LYS A 583 19.79 39.12 21.13
N PHE A 584 20.11 38.86 22.40
CA PHE A 584 19.23 39.13 23.53
C PHE A 584 20.08 39.54 24.75
N LYS A 585 19.44 40.08 25.78
CA LYS A 585 20.10 40.48 27.02
C LYS A 585 19.47 39.70 28.18
N ALA A 586 20.29 39.02 28.98
CA ALA A 586 19.78 38.34 30.16
C ALA A 586 19.37 39.38 31.24
N HIS A 587 18.22 39.14 31.88
CA HIS A 587 17.71 39.99 32.98
C HIS A 587 18.06 39.45 34.35
#